data_bc421db0b45360a9c085c5b437196c9c
#
_entry.id   bc421db0b45360a9c085c5b437196c9c
#
_cell.length_a   1.000
_cell.length_b   1.000
_cell.length_c   1.000
_cell.angle_alpha   90.00
_cell.angle_beta   90.00
_cell.angle_gamma   90.00
#
_symmetry.space_group_name_H-M   'P 1'
#
loop_
_entity.id
_entity.type
_entity.pdbx_description
1 polymer ?
#
loop_
_entity_poly.entity_id
_entity_poly.type
_entity_poly.pdbx_seq_one_letter_code
_entity_poly.pdbx_strand_id
1 'polypeptide(L)'
;MCLRDGSIHEREKLHPTPSERNVWNITGGDSAATVQTDCGPIGVMICYDAEFPEVARHLTDQGALILFVPFCTDVREGYLRVRYCAQARAIENQCYVVLSGNVGNLPGVNNFDIQYGQSCILTPSDFPFARDGIAADSTPNIETVLFADLRLESLARARNAGAVQNLKDRRFDLYETRWHPQPR
;
A
#
# COMPACT_ATOMS: atom_id res chain seq x y z
N MET A 1 7.87 11.94 -3.74
CA MET A 1 6.56 12.49 -3.33
C MET A 1 6.73 13.95 -3.00
N CYS A 2 5.91 14.80 -3.60
CA CYS A 2 5.95 16.25 -3.34
C CYS A 2 4.73 16.60 -2.49
N LEU A 3 4.94 17.30 -1.39
CA LEU A 3 3.88 17.77 -0.52
C LEU A 3 3.45 19.19 -0.89
N ARG A 4 2.32 19.63 -0.34
CA ARG A 4 1.73 20.94 -0.60
C ARG A 4 2.63 22.12 -0.17
N ASP A 5 3.45 21.92 0.84
CA ASP A 5 4.42 22.92 1.33
C ASP A 5 5.70 23.01 0.46
N GLY A 6 5.78 22.22 -0.61
CA GLY A 6 6.91 22.13 -1.53
C GLY A 6 8.01 21.17 -1.09
N SER A 7 7.87 20.51 0.06
CA SER A 7 8.85 19.51 0.50
C SER A 7 8.80 18.26 -0.39
N ILE A 8 9.95 17.62 -0.59
CA ILE A 8 10.12 16.42 -1.39
C ILE A 8 10.59 15.29 -0.49
N HIS A 9 9.86 14.17 -0.53
CA HIS A 9 10.21 12.97 0.21
C HIS A 9 10.46 11.83 -0.77
N GLU A 10 11.62 11.21 -0.68
CA GLU A 10 11.99 10.04 -1.44
C GLU A 10 11.60 8.77 -0.66
N ARG A 11 11.22 7.73 -1.39
CA ARG A 11 10.94 6.40 -0.85
C ARG A 11 11.50 5.37 -1.82
N GLU A 12 12.29 4.49 -1.29
CA GLU A 12 12.88 3.38 -2.03
C GLU A 12 11.98 2.16 -1.93
N LYS A 13 11.95 1.37 -3.00
CA LYS A 13 11.35 0.05 -2.99
C LYS A 13 12.22 -0.89 -2.16
N LEU A 14 11.64 -1.55 -1.16
CA LEU A 14 12.39 -2.46 -0.27
C LEU A 14 12.64 -3.82 -0.91
N HIS A 15 11.64 -4.33 -1.63
CA HIS A 15 11.65 -5.67 -2.20
C HIS A 15 11.64 -5.63 -3.73
N PRO A 16 12.80 -5.49 -4.40
CA PRO A 16 12.86 -5.70 -5.84
C PRO A 16 12.42 -7.12 -6.19
N THR A 17 11.61 -7.25 -7.25
CA THR A 17 11.23 -8.56 -7.78
C THR A 17 12.45 -9.31 -8.31
N PRO A 18 12.38 -10.65 -8.50
CA PRO A 18 13.47 -11.40 -9.11
C PRO A 18 13.90 -10.84 -10.47
N SER A 19 12.97 -10.39 -11.30
CA SER A 19 13.27 -9.76 -12.58
C SER A 19 14.05 -8.44 -12.40
N GLU A 20 13.59 -7.57 -11.51
CA GLU A 20 14.26 -6.30 -11.22
C GLU A 20 15.70 -6.53 -10.71
N ARG A 21 15.90 -7.51 -9.83
CA ARG A 21 17.24 -7.84 -9.31
C ARG A 21 18.16 -8.46 -10.37
N ASN A 22 17.64 -9.46 -11.10
CA ASN A 22 18.49 -10.32 -11.93
C ASN A 22 18.70 -9.77 -13.34
N VAL A 23 17.74 -9.01 -13.87
CA VAL A 23 17.81 -8.46 -15.23
C VAL A 23 18.25 -7.00 -15.20
N TRP A 24 17.78 -6.22 -14.23
CA TRP A 24 18.00 -4.78 -14.19
C TRP A 24 18.98 -4.33 -13.11
N ASN A 25 19.50 -5.27 -12.30
CA ASN A 25 20.44 -5.01 -11.20
C ASN A 25 19.94 -3.95 -10.20
N ILE A 26 18.61 -3.92 -9.97
CA ILE A 26 18.02 -3.03 -8.98
C ILE A 26 18.25 -3.61 -7.59
N THR A 27 18.79 -2.79 -6.69
CA THR A 27 18.94 -3.12 -5.27
C THR A 27 17.76 -2.53 -4.50
N GLY A 28 17.36 -3.20 -3.41
CA GLY A 28 16.34 -2.68 -2.51
C GLY A 28 16.86 -1.57 -1.61
N GLY A 29 15.95 -0.71 -1.18
CA GLY A 29 16.23 0.23 -0.11
C GLY A 29 16.29 -0.45 1.27
N ASP A 30 16.65 0.30 2.29
CA ASP A 30 16.88 -0.19 3.65
C ASP A 30 15.94 0.42 4.70
N SER A 31 15.08 1.34 4.31
CA SER A 31 14.22 2.06 5.24
C SER A 31 12.78 2.18 4.79
N ALA A 32 11.87 2.03 5.76
CA ALA A 32 10.45 2.36 5.61
C ALA A 32 10.05 3.34 6.71
N ALA A 33 9.70 4.55 6.33
CA ALA A 33 9.25 5.59 7.25
C ALA A 33 7.96 6.24 6.77
N THR A 34 7.13 6.68 7.70
CA THR A 34 5.96 7.49 7.38
C THR A 34 6.35 8.90 6.96
N VAL A 35 5.46 9.55 6.22
CA VAL A 35 5.56 10.97 5.90
C VAL A 35 4.41 11.70 6.54
N GLN A 36 4.72 12.78 7.26
CA GLN A 36 3.69 13.65 7.83
C GLN A 36 3.12 14.55 6.73
N THR A 37 1.80 14.59 6.65
CA THR A 37 1.07 15.43 5.70
C THR A 37 -0.02 16.21 6.44
N ASP A 38 -0.63 17.17 5.77
CA ASP A 38 -1.81 17.88 6.29
C ASP A 38 -3.04 16.98 6.48
N CYS A 39 -3.04 15.78 5.87
CA CYS A 39 -4.05 14.74 6.06
C CYS A 39 -3.62 13.65 7.09
N GLY A 40 -2.58 13.90 7.87
CA GLY A 40 -2.00 12.93 8.81
C GLY A 40 -0.85 12.11 8.22
N PRO A 41 -0.31 11.16 8.99
CA PRO A 41 0.81 10.34 8.56
C PRO A 41 0.38 9.33 7.48
N ILE A 42 1.18 9.26 6.43
CA ILE A 42 0.99 8.32 5.32
C ILE A 42 2.21 7.41 5.15
N GLY A 43 2.00 6.25 4.55
CA GLY A 43 3.06 5.32 4.15
C GLY A 43 3.05 5.06 2.65
N VAL A 44 4.19 4.66 2.10
CA VAL A 44 4.32 4.23 0.71
C VAL A 44 4.97 2.86 0.67
N MET A 45 4.35 1.94 -0.04
CA MET A 45 4.84 0.59 -0.35
C MET A 45 4.82 0.45 -1.87
N ILE A 46 5.94 0.09 -2.48
CA ILE A 46 6.02 0.07 -3.94
C ILE A 46 5.78 -1.35 -4.46
N CYS A 47 4.59 -1.55 -5.09
CA CYS A 47 4.24 -2.77 -5.81
C CYS A 47 4.43 -4.03 -4.92
N TYR A 48 5.50 -4.79 -5.16
CA TYR A 48 5.83 -6.02 -4.45
C TYR A 48 5.95 -5.85 -2.93
N ASP A 49 6.31 -4.66 -2.44
CA ASP A 49 6.34 -4.38 -0.99
C ASP A 49 4.99 -4.64 -0.30
N ALA A 50 3.88 -4.49 -1.02
CA ALA A 50 2.54 -4.74 -0.48
C ALA A 50 2.29 -6.24 -0.18
N GLU A 51 3.06 -7.14 -0.77
CA GLU A 51 2.95 -8.58 -0.51
C GLU A 51 3.60 -9.00 0.83
N PHE A 52 4.36 -8.10 1.48
CA PHE A 52 5.03 -8.34 2.76
C PHE A 52 4.27 -7.64 3.89
N PRO A 53 3.56 -8.38 4.76
CA PRO A 53 2.75 -7.81 5.84
C PRO A 53 3.57 -6.97 6.84
N GLU A 54 4.82 -7.31 7.01
CA GLU A 54 5.74 -6.64 7.94
C GLU A 54 5.92 -5.16 7.60
N VAL A 55 5.99 -4.82 6.30
CA VAL A 55 6.19 -3.43 5.85
C VAL A 55 4.97 -2.58 6.19
N ALA A 56 3.78 -3.05 5.84
CA ALA A 56 2.54 -2.35 6.15
C ALA A 56 2.35 -2.19 7.66
N ARG A 57 2.66 -3.25 8.43
CA ARG A 57 2.59 -3.23 9.88
C ARG A 57 3.55 -2.20 10.47
N HIS A 58 4.79 -2.19 10.01
CA HIS A 58 5.79 -1.23 10.46
C HIS A 58 5.38 0.22 10.19
N LEU A 59 4.87 0.52 8.99
CA LEU A 59 4.36 1.85 8.66
C LEU A 59 3.15 2.24 9.51
N THR A 60 2.25 1.29 9.76
CA THR A 60 1.06 1.53 10.59
C THR A 60 1.42 1.72 12.06
N ASP A 61 2.39 1.00 12.57
CA ASP A 61 2.91 1.17 13.95
C ASP A 61 3.61 2.53 14.13
N GLN A 62 4.12 3.15 13.05
CA GLN A 62 4.57 4.54 13.01
C GLN A 62 3.42 5.56 12.84
N GLY A 63 2.17 5.11 12.80
CA GLY A 63 0.99 5.95 12.75
C GLY A 63 0.36 6.12 11.37
N ALA A 64 0.84 5.46 10.31
CA ALA A 64 0.24 5.59 8.99
C ALA A 64 -1.26 5.27 9.02
N LEU A 65 -2.05 6.19 8.45
CA LEU A 65 -3.51 6.06 8.30
C LEU A 65 -3.90 5.68 6.88
N ILE A 66 -3.05 6.05 5.92
CA ILE A 66 -3.22 5.76 4.50
C ILE A 66 -1.92 5.19 3.98
N LEU A 67 -2.00 4.06 3.29
CA LEU A 67 -0.87 3.43 2.61
C LEU A 67 -1.06 3.57 1.09
N PHE A 68 -0.11 4.18 0.41
CA PHE A 68 -0.10 4.31 -1.04
C PHE A 68 0.73 3.20 -1.65
N VAL A 69 0.17 2.54 -2.67
CA VAL A 69 0.79 1.42 -3.37
C VAL A 69 0.81 1.70 -4.88
N PRO A 70 1.81 2.45 -5.38
CA PRO A 70 2.05 2.51 -6.81
C PRO A 70 2.54 1.13 -7.28
N PHE A 71 2.01 0.63 -8.41
CA PHE A 71 2.39 -0.67 -8.91
C PHE A 71 2.41 -0.75 -10.44
N CYS A 72 3.19 -1.70 -10.94
CA CYS A 72 3.22 -2.08 -12.34
C CYS A 72 3.24 -3.61 -12.41
N THR A 73 2.26 -4.17 -13.11
CA THR A 73 2.14 -5.62 -13.32
C THR A 73 1.82 -5.90 -14.78
N ASP A 74 2.35 -6.97 -15.32
CA ASP A 74 2.21 -7.38 -16.71
C ASP A 74 0.99 -8.26 -16.97
N VAL A 75 0.62 -9.10 -16.00
CA VAL A 75 -0.47 -10.06 -16.13
C VAL A 75 -1.44 -9.95 -14.96
N ARG A 76 -2.65 -10.47 -15.20
CA ARG A 76 -3.72 -10.41 -14.20
C ARG A 76 -3.34 -11.08 -12.88
N GLU A 77 -2.61 -12.18 -12.91
CA GLU A 77 -2.17 -12.89 -11.70
C GLU A 77 -1.22 -12.04 -10.85
N GLY A 78 -0.31 -11.30 -11.50
CA GLY A 78 0.56 -10.35 -10.84
C GLY A 78 -0.23 -9.25 -10.13
N TYR A 79 -1.17 -8.65 -10.85
CA TYR A 79 -2.09 -7.66 -10.31
C TYR A 79 -2.90 -8.21 -9.11
N LEU A 80 -3.47 -9.43 -9.24
CA LEU A 80 -4.30 -10.00 -8.17
C LEU A 80 -3.50 -10.28 -6.90
N ARG A 81 -2.23 -10.68 -6.99
CA ARG A 81 -1.37 -10.80 -5.80
C ARG A 81 -1.26 -9.47 -5.07
N VAL A 82 -0.91 -8.41 -5.79
CA VAL A 82 -0.81 -7.06 -5.19
C VAL A 82 -2.15 -6.62 -4.60
N ARG A 83 -3.26 -6.80 -5.33
CA ARG A 83 -4.59 -6.39 -4.88
C ARG A 83 -5.04 -7.13 -3.64
N TYR A 84 -4.94 -8.46 -3.62
CA TYR A 84 -5.39 -9.24 -2.47
C TYR A 84 -4.53 -8.99 -1.23
N CYS A 85 -3.23 -8.84 -1.41
CA CYS A 85 -2.35 -8.45 -0.33
C CYS A 85 -2.70 -7.04 0.17
N ALA A 86 -2.89 -6.07 -0.69
CA ALA A 86 -3.29 -4.72 -0.31
C ALA A 86 -4.63 -4.68 0.44
N GLN A 87 -5.61 -5.50 0.03
CA GLN A 87 -6.87 -5.64 0.77
C GLN A 87 -6.63 -6.19 2.18
N ALA A 88 -5.77 -7.21 2.32
CA ALA A 88 -5.40 -7.74 3.62
C ALA A 88 -4.71 -6.65 4.48
N ARG A 89 -3.83 -5.82 3.88
CA ARG A 89 -3.17 -4.69 4.60
C ARG A 89 -4.19 -3.70 5.13
N ALA A 90 -5.24 -3.37 4.35
CA ALA A 90 -6.30 -2.46 4.80
C ALA A 90 -7.06 -3.03 6.00
N ILE A 91 -7.37 -4.33 5.99
CA ILE A 91 -8.14 -5.01 7.03
C ILE A 91 -7.31 -5.17 8.30
N GLU A 92 -6.15 -5.83 8.22
CA GLU A 92 -5.34 -6.20 9.38
C GLU A 92 -4.67 -5.01 10.07
N ASN A 93 -4.47 -3.90 9.36
CA ASN A 93 -3.90 -2.67 9.90
C ASN A 93 -4.95 -1.59 10.16
N GLN A 94 -6.22 -1.86 9.85
CA GLN A 94 -7.31 -0.91 10.02
C GLN A 94 -6.93 0.48 9.48
N CYS A 95 -6.52 0.52 8.20
CA CYS A 95 -6.09 1.72 7.48
C CYS A 95 -6.70 1.74 6.07
N TYR A 96 -6.60 2.88 5.39
CA TYR A 96 -6.90 2.94 3.97
C TYR A 96 -5.68 2.50 3.15
N VAL A 97 -5.94 1.85 2.01
CA VAL A 97 -4.88 1.51 1.04
C VAL A 97 -5.30 2.00 -0.34
N VAL A 98 -4.44 2.79 -0.96
CA VAL A 98 -4.66 3.38 -2.29
C VAL A 98 -3.72 2.71 -3.27
N LEU A 99 -4.28 1.91 -4.18
CA LEU A 99 -3.54 1.30 -5.28
C LEU A 99 -3.61 2.19 -6.52
N SER A 100 -2.45 2.50 -7.08
CA SER A 100 -2.32 3.23 -8.33
C SER A 100 -1.46 2.41 -9.30
N GLY A 101 -2.11 1.82 -10.30
CA GLY A 101 -1.48 0.92 -11.25
C GLY A 101 -1.20 1.57 -12.60
N ASN A 102 -0.07 1.22 -13.19
CA ASN A 102 0.21 1.57 -14.57
C ASN A 102 -0.73 0.80 -15.51
N VAL A 103 -1.21 1.50 -16.52
CA VAL A 103 -2.01 0.94 -17.60
C VAL A 103 -1.46 1.43 -18.95
N GLY A 104 -1.81 0.72 -20.02
CA GLY A 104 -1.26 0.97 -21.35
C GLY A 104 0.01 0.15 -21.59
N ASN A 105 0.30 -0.08 -22.87
CA ASN A 105 1.43 -0.89 -23.30
C ASN A 105 2.49 -0.02 -23.97
N LEU A 106 3.76 -0.34 -23.76
CA LEU A 106 4.91 0.31 -24.39
C LEU A 106 5.64 -0.71 -25.25
N PRO A 107 5.21 -0.96 -26.51
CA PRO A 107 5.82 -1.94 -27.38
C PRO A 107 7.32 -1.70 -27.56
N GLY A 108 8.12 -2.75 -27.41
CA GLY A 108 9.57 -2.67 -27.54
C GLY A 108 10.33 -2.23 -26.27
N VAL A 109 9.62 -1.94 -25.19
CA VAL A 109 10.23 -1.69 -23.88
C VAL A 109 10.11 -2.95 -23.04
N ASN A 110 11.22 -3.59 -22.76
CA ASN A 110 11.27 -4.82 -21.97
C ASN A 110 10.60 -4.63 -20.60
N ASN A 111 9.72 -5.55 -20.20
CA ASN A 111 8.86 -5.53 -19.01
C ASN A 111 7.78 -4.41 -18.97
N PHE A 112 7.60 -3.64 -20.04
CA PHE A 112 6.53 -2.63 -20.18
C PHE A 112 5.74 -2.81 -21.47
N ASP A 113 6.05 -3.82 -22.27
CA ASP A 113 5.36 -4.17 -23.50
C ASP A 113 3.91 -4.61 -23.27
N ILE A 114 3.62 -5.22 -22.14
CA ILE A 114 2.28 -5.57 -21.68
C ILE A 114 2.10 -5.08 -20.24
N GLN A 115 0.94 -4.47 -19.95
CA GLN A 115 0.58 -4.05 -18.60
C GLN A 115 -0.87 -4.41 -18.29
N TYR A 116 -1.09 -4.89 -17.09
CA TYR A 116 -2.41 -5.13 -16.53
C TYR A 116 -2.54 -4.41 -15.20
N GLY A 117 -3.48 -3.49 -15.08
CA GLY A 117 -3.70 -2.74 -13.85
C GLY A 117 -5.18 -2.40 -13.65
N GLN A 118 -5.56 -2.29 -12.39
CA GLN A 118 -6.85 -1.77 -11.93
C GLN A 118 -6.61 -1.02 -10.63
N SER A 119 -6.67 0.29 -10.70
CA SER A 119 -6.50 1.14 -9.52
C SER A 119 -7.72 1.05 -8.61
N CYS A 120 -7.52 1.16 -7.29
CA CYS A 120 -8.61 1.13 -6.34
C CYS A 120 -8.25 1.82 -5.02
N ILE A 121 -9.27 2.16 -4.25
CA ILE A 121 -9.15 2.68 -2.89
C ILE A 121 -9.83 1.70 -1.96
N LEU A 122 -9.05 1.09 -1.07
CA LEU A 122 -9.47 0.02 -0.17
C LEU A 122 -9.66 0.55 1.25
N THR A 123 -10.60 -0.04 1.96
CA THR A 123 -10.95 0.29 3.34
C THR A 123 -10.86 -0.95 4.23
N PRO A 124 -10.82 -0.78 5.55
CA PRO A 124 -11.14 -1.88 6.45
C PRO A 124 -12.51 -2.48 6.12
N SER A 125 -12.67 -3.79 6.34
CA SER A 125 -13.95 -4.48 6.17
C SER A 125 -14.69 -4.53 7.52
N ASP A 126 -15.23 -3.40 7.95
CA ASP A 126 -15.96 -3.22 9.20
C ASP A 126 -16.93 -2.04 9.06
N PHE A 127 -17.90 -1.91 9.99
CA PHE A 127 -18.73 -0.73 10.03
C PHE A 127 -17.92 0.48 10.54
N PRO A 128 -17.98 1.68 9.91
CA PRO A 128 -18.92 2.12 8.89
C PRO A 128 -18.38 2.17 7.45
N PHE A 129 -17.42 1.32 7.11
CA PHE A 129 -16.80 1.29 5.78
C PHE A 129 -17.68 0.59 4.74
N ALA A 130 -17.25 0.59 3.48
CA ALA A 130 -17.90 -0.18 2.43
C ALA A 130 -17.91 -1.68 2.79
N ARG A 131 -19.01 -2.37 2.48
CA ARG A 131 -19.22 -3.78 2.91
C ARG A 131 -18.18 -4.75 2.35
N ASP A 132 -17.70 -4.47 1.14
CA ASP A 132 -16.66 -5.23 0.46
C ASP A 132 -15.23 -4.69 0.71
N GLY A 133 -15.12 -3.63 1.53
CA GLY A 133 -13.85 -2.97 1.78
C GLY A 133 -13.30 -2.17 0.60
N ILE A 134 -14.15 -1.75 -0.35
CA ILE A 134 -13.76 -1.01 -1.55
C ILE A 134 -14.49 0.34 -1.57
N ALA A 135 -13.75 1.45 -1.41
CA ALA A 135 -14.31 2.79 -1.51
C ALA A 135 -14.44 3.27 -2.97
N ALA A 136 -13.49 2.88 -3.81
CA ALA A 136 -13.53 3.15 -5.25
C ALA A 136 -12.74 2.08 -6.00
N ASP A 137 -13.16 1.76 -7.21
CA ASP A 137 -12.53 0.77 -8.09
C ASP A 137 -12.60 1.24 -9.54
N SER A 138 -11.53 1.08 -10.30
CA SER A 138 -11.50 1.42 -11.72
C SER A 138 -11.91 0.24 -12.59
N THR A 139 -12.23 0.53 -13.84
CA THR A 139 -12.26 -0.52 -14.86
C THR A 139 -10.82 -0.98 -15.15
N PRO A 140 -10.57 -2.29 -15.30
CA PRO A 140 -9.24 -2.79 -15.64
C PRO A 140 -8.70 -2.17 -16.95
N ASN A 141 -7.41 -1.84 -16.95
CA ASN A 141 -6.65 -1.38 -18.12
C ASN A 141 -7.16 -0.08 -18.76
N ILE A 142 -7.90 0.73 -18.01
CA ILE A 142 -8.38 2.04 -18.49
C ILE A 142 -7.69 3.15 -17.70
N GLU A 143 -7.12 4.12 -18.41
CA GLU A 143 -6.61 5.35 -17.82
C GLU A 143 -7.76 6.16 -17.22
N THR A 144 -7.69 6.41 -15.92
CA THR A 144 -8.75 7.10 -15.19
C THR A 144 -8.23 7.72 -13.89
N VAL A 145 -9.01 8.62 -13.33
CA VAL A 145 -8.79 9.17 -11.99
C VAL A 145 -9.93 8.71 -11.08
N LEU A 146 -9.59 8.16 -9.92
CA LEU A 146 -10.54 7.74 -8.91
C LEU A 146 -10.61 8.76 -7.77
N PHE A 147 -11.81 8.93 -7.23
CA PHE A 147 -12.06 9.78 -6.08
C PHE A 147 -12.85 9.02 -5.01
N ALA A 148 -12.49 9.22 -3.75
CA ALA A 148 -13.27 8.76 -2.61
C ALA A 148 -13.04 9.68 -1.40
N ASP A 149 -14.07 9.85 -0.59
CA ASP A 149 -13.98 10.54 0.69
C ASP A 149 -13.47 9.58 1.77
N LEU A 150 -12.27 9.84 2.29
CA LEU A 150 -11.64 9.03 3.34
C LEU A 150 -11.80 9.72 4.69
N ARG A 151 -12.69 9.19 5.52
CA ARG A 151 -12.97 9.73 6.85
C ARG A 151 -12.01 9.14 7.88
N LEU A 152 -11.00 9.89 8.30
CA LEU A 152 -10.02 9.43 9.27
C LEU A 152 -10.62 9.14 10.66
N GLU A 153 -11.68 9.85 11.03
CA GLU A 153 -12.43 9.59 12.28
C GLU A 153 -13.05 8.19 12.28
N SER A 154 -13.42 7.67 11.11
CA SER A 154 -13.93 6.30 10.97
C SER A 154 -12.85 5.26 11.29
N LEU A 155 -11.57 5.51 10.92
CA LEU A 155 -10.47 4.64 11.32
C LEU A 155 -10.26 4.66 12.84
N ALA A 156 -10.27 5.83 13.45
CA ALA A 156 -10.14 5.95 14.90
C ALA A 156 -11.26 5.18 15.64
N ARG A 157 -12.49 5.28 15.13
CA ARG A 157 -13.63 4.50 15.68
C ARG A 157 -13.43 3.00 15.50
N ALA A 158 -13.07 2.53 14.31
CA ALA A 158 -12.85 1.11 14.05
C ALA A 158 -11.74 0.53 14.93
N ARG A 159 -10.61 1.25 15.07
CA ARG A 159 -9.49 0.84 15.92
C ARG A 159 -9.83 0.74 17.41
N ASN A 160 -10.77 1.57 17.90
CA ASN A 160 -11.10 1.64 19.33
C ASN A 160 -12.39 0.92 19.71
N ALA A 161 -13.37 0.81 18.81
CA ALA A 161 -14.71 0.30 19.08
C ALA A 161 -15.33 -0.45 17.89
N GLY A 162 -14.53 -0.93 16.94
CA GLY A 162 -14.98 -1.76 15.84
C GLY A 162 -15.39 -3.16 16.28
N ALA A 163 -16.02 -3.91 15.39
CA ALA A 163 -16.43 -5.30 15.65
C ALA A 163 -15.20 -6.20 15.91
N VAL A 164 -14.08 -5.86 15.30
CA VAL A 164 -12.75 -6.44 15.55
C VAL A 164 -11.73 -5.31 15.70
N GLN A 165 -10.70 -5.50 16.51
CA GLN A 165 -9.70 -4.49 16.81
C GLN A 165 -8.30 -5.04 16.51
N ASN A 166 -8.06 -5.37 15.24
CA ASN A 166 -6.87 -6.10 14.78
C ASN A 166 -5.54 -5.51 15.26
N LEU A 167 -5.41 -4.19 15.35
CA LEU A 167 -4.20 -3.55 15.86
C LEU A 167 -4.03 -3.71 17.37
N LYS A 168 -5.13 -3.61 18.12
CA LYS A 168 -5.13 -3.63 19.58
C LYS A 168 -5.05 -5.06 20.15
N ASP A 169 -5.69 -6.01 19.46
CA ASP A 169 -5.81 -7.39 19.93
C ASP A 169 -4.58 -8.25 19.60
N ARG A 170 -3.50 -7.61 19.12
CA ARG A 170 -2.23 -8.32 18.88
C ARG A 170 -1.66 -8.89 20.16
N ARG A 171 -1.23 -10.14 20.09
CA ARG A 171 -0.67 -10.90 21.22
C ARG A 171 0.82 -10.61 21.38
N PHE A 172 1.15 -9.39 21.83
CA PHE A 172 2.53 -8.97 22.10
C PHE A 172 3.24 -9.81 23.17
N ASP A 173 2.47 -10.58 23.94
CA ASP A 173 2.96 -11.58 24.87
C ASP A 173 3.49 -12.86 24.19
N LEU A 174 3.10 -13.10 22.91
CA LEU A 174 3.46 -14.29 22.14
C LEU A 174 4.40 -14.01 20.97
N TYR A 175 4.24 -12.85 20.32
CA TYR A 175 5.01 -12.52 19.13
C TYR A 175 5.19 -11.01 18.98
N GLU A 176 6.25 -10.62 18.29
CA GLU A 176 6.52 -9.25 17.88
C GLU A 176 7.15 -9.21 16.47
N THR A 177 7.03 -8.07 15.80
CA THR A 177 7.77 -7.78 14.58
C THR A 177 8.80 -6.72 14.90
N ARG A 178 10.08 -6.99 14.63
CA ARG A 178 11.16 -6.03 14.82
C ARG A 178 11.71 -5.56 13.49
N TRP A 179 11.79 -4.26 13.32
CA TRP A 179 12.52 -3.65 12.23
C TRP A 179 13.98 -3.48 12.62
N HIS A 180 14.88 -3.93 11.74
CA HIS A 180 16.32 -3.78 11.94
C HIS A 180 16.86 -2.73 10.96
N PRO A 181 16.93 -1.45 11.35
CA PRO A 181 17.50 -0.43 10.50
C PRO A 181 18.96 -0.75 10.23
N GLN A 182 19.37 -0.66 8.97
CA GLN A 182 20.79 -0.80 8.62
C GLN A 182 21.54 0.47 9.03
N PRO A 183 22.73 0.38 9.58
CA PRO A 183 23.56 1.56 9.79
C PRO A 183 23.88 2.21 8.45
N ARG A 184 23.63 3.50 8.35
CA ARG A 184 23.98 4.31 7.17
C ARG A 184 25.48 4.56 7.12
#